data_9bd64c46001719396cc278de582b5456
#
_entry.id   9bd64c46001719396cc278de582b5456
#
_cell.length_a   1.000
_cell.length_b   1.000
_cell.length_c   1.000
_cell.angle_alpha   90.00
_cell.angle_beta   90.00
_cell.angle_gamma   90.00
#
_symmetry.space_group_name_H-M   'P 1'
#
loop_
_entity.id
_entity.type
_entity.pdbx_description
1 polymer ?
#
loop_
_entity_poly.entity_id
_entity_poly.type
_entity_poly.pdbx_seq_one_letter_code
_entity_poly.pdbx_strand_id
1 'polypeptide(L)'
;IQACQSCGNKEGRHVRECDRHGRATRDQVAADTRACVTCADYSPDHSLTHSRATLTAPIVTWDHTNLYPELPYYRFNTSVIAAPFGSPASYLMCWRDGWYGSNLWVCRLDRDMLPTGRPVALKINHRYASYGREDPQLFLHRGQVHVAFVGVRGRGRTVTRTDVLYARLGDDLEVAEVAAPVAPGVPSSRWEKNWQFVSYQGVLYAIYSVNPFRVLRIENGRASWVATPDDPGTPWSGGEIRGGSSPVPYNGELYAFFHDHVMVAGRKRYRVGVITYDAAPPFYPSRIGRLPIWTADPATQPPQDVNYCDCLFPRGAALHGTDWVVSCGVHDRFTEIRRISQADIEFALKPVVSGKP
;
A
#
# COMPACT_ATOMS: atom_id res chain seq x y z
N ILE A 1 -14.61 16.73 15.91
CA ILE A 1 -15.11 15.49 16.49
C ILE A 1 -16.21 15.02 15.56
N GLN A 2 -15.96 13.97 14.78
CA GLN A 2 -17.02 13.32 14.02
C GLN A 2 -17.91 12.59 15.03
N ALA A 3 -19.20 12.77 14.91
CA ALA A 3 -20.15 12.10 15.76
C ALA A 3 -19.94 10.59 15.74
N CYS A 4 -19.82 9.98 16.90
CA CYS A 4 -19.74 8.55 17.04
C CYS A 4 -21.00 7.91 16.49
N GLN A 5 -20.91 7.20 15.36
CA GLN A 5 -22.06 6.55 14.73
C GLN A 5 -22.68 5.47 15.64
N SER A 6 -21.87 4.84 16.50
CA SER A 6 -22.36 3.85 17.46
C SER A 6 -23.21 4.45 18.60
N CYS A 7 -23.01 5.72 18.92
CA CYS A 7 -23.85 6.46 19.86
C CYS A 7 -25.19 6.86 19.23
N GLY A 8 -25.45 6.33 18.06
CA GLY A 8 -26.76 6.32 17.45
C GLY A 8 -27.28 7.65 17.11
N ASN A 9 -26.47 8.60 16.96
CA ASN A 9 -26.94 9.85 16.45
C ASN A 9 -28.46 10.02 16.51
N LYS A 10 -29.01 9.42 17.48
CA LYS A 10 -30.40 9.62 17.78
C LYS A 10 -30.44 10.98 18.46
N GLU A 11 -30.50 11.97 17.60
CA GLU A 11 -30.88 13.32 17.94
C GLU A 11 -29.92 14.15 18.79
N GLY A 12 -28.65 14.07 18.49
CA GLY A 12 -27.68 15.07 18.94
C GLY A 12 -27.48 15.23 20.45
N ARG A 13 -27.96 14.33 21.29
CA ARG A 13 -27.80 14.47 22.75
C ARG A 13 -26.33 14.34 23.16
N HIS A 14 -25.61 13.38 22.61
CA HIS A 14 -24.21 13.24 22.93
C HIS A 14 -23.32 14.33 22.29
N VAL A 15 -23.69 14.80 21.11
CA VAL A 15 -23.03 15.95 20.48
C VAL A 15 -23.20 17.22 21.35
N ARG A 16 -24.35 17.42 22.00
CA ARG A 16 -24.56 18.56 22.89
C ARG A 16 -23.79 18.47 24.21
N GLU A 17 -23.53 17.27 24.71
CA GLU A 17 -22.67 17.10 25.90
C GLU A 17 -21.20 17.31 25.56
N CYS A 18 -20.71 16.84 24.40
CA CYS A 18 -19.35 17.15 23.93
C CYS A 18 -19.17 18.65 23.67
N ASP A 19 -20.18 19.34 23.14
CA ASP A 19 -20.16 20.80 22.91
C ASP A 19 -20.21 21.62 24.20
N ARG A 20 -20.77 21.12 25.29
CA ARG A 20 -20.77 21.80 26.60
C ARG A 20 -19.39 21.84 27.24
N HIS A 21 -18.52 20.90 26.92
CA HIS A 21 -17.14 20.88 27.43
C HIS A 21 -16.16 21.56 26.48
N GLY A 22 -16.66 22.42 25.61
CA GLY A 22 -15.97 23.11 24.52
C GLY A 22 -14.68 23.80 24.90
N ARG A 23 -13.64 23.09 24.97
CA ARG A 23 -12.19 23.22 25.13
C ARG A 23 -11.64 22.22 26.14
N ALA A 24 -12.18 21.00 26.14
CA ALA A 24 -11.59 19.93 26.93
C ALA A 24 -10.13 19.73 26.49
N THR A 25 -9.24 19.65 27.45
CA THR A 25 -7.86 19.26 27.21
C THR A 25 -7.83 17.83 26.71
N ARG A 26 -6.76 17.44 26.02
CA ARG A 26 -6.58 16.08 25.49
C ARG A 26 -6.83 14.99 26.54
N ASP A 27 -6.51 15.28 27.80
CA ASP A 27 -6.68 14.38 28.94
C ASP A 27 -8.13 14.28 29.42
N GLN A 28 -8.91 15.36 29.31
CA GLN A 28 -10.35 15.36 29.64
C GLN A 28 -11.15 14.59 28.61
N VAL A 29 -10.83 14.71 27.32
CA VAL A 29 -11.44 13.92 26.25
C VAL A 29 -11.14 12.43 26.44
N ALA A 30 -9.93 12.09 26.87
CA ALA A 30 -9.54 10.71 27.18
C ALA A 30 -10.22 10.16 28.45
N ALA A 31 -10.52 10.99 29.41
CA ALA A 31 -11.26 10.59 30.64
C ALA A 31 -12.75 10.36 30.35
N ASP A 32 -13.38 11.22 29.58
CA ASP A 32 -14.78 11.10 29.20
C ASP A 32 -15.06 9.92 28.26
N THR A 33 -14.10 9.57 27.39
CA THR A 33 -14.19 8.38 26.56
C THR A 33 -14.06 7.08 27.35
N ARG A 34 -13.39 7.08 28.52
CA ARG A 34 -13.33 5.92 29.41
C ARG A 34 -14.64 5.65 30.15
N ALA A 35 -15.47 6.66 30.30
CA ALA A 35 -16.76 6.52 30.96
C ALA A 35 -17.88 5.98 30.05
N CYS A 36 -17.67 6.00 28.75
CA CYS A 36 -18.61 5.48 27.76
C CYS A 36 -18.13 4.13 27.22
N VAL A 37 -18.63 3.04 27.79
CA VAL A 37 -18.30 1.65 27.38
C VAL A 37 -18.58 1.42 25.87
N THR A 38 -19.54 2.13 25.31
CA THR A 38 -19.88 2.04 23.87
C THR A 38 -18.98 2.88 22.96
N CYS A 39 -18.24 3.84 23.54
CA CYS A 39 -17.27 4.65 22.82
C CYS A 39 -15.83 4.12 22.95
N ALA A 40 -15.59 3.07 23.73
CA ALA A 40 -14.28 2.47 23.92
C ALA A 40 -13.69 1.95 22.59
N ASP A 41 -14.54 1.60 21.62
CA ASP A 41 -14.13 1.16 20.31
C ASP A 41 -13.89 2.31 19.31
N TYR A 42 -14.10 3.55 19.71
CA TYR A 42 -14.01 4.70 18.83
C TYR A 42 -12.95 5.71 19.31
N SER A 43 -11.70 5.35 19.23
CA SER A 43 -10.59 6.30 19.19
C SER A 43 -10.19 6.52 17.73
N PRO A 44 -10.01 7.74 17.26
CA PRO A 44 -9.50 8.02 15.92
C PRO A 44 -8.09 7.46 15.69
N ASP A 45 -7.42 7.02 16.75
CA ASP A 45 -6.10 6.42 16.73
C ASP A 45 -6.12 4.90 16.96
N HIS A 46 -7.28 4.23 16.86
CA HIS A 46 -7.35 2.78 16.93
C HIS A 46 -6.69 2.13 15.71
N SER A 47 -5.37 2.05 15.77
CA SER A 47 -4.69 0.90 15.21
C SER A 47 -4.94 -0.26 16.17
N LEU A 48 -5.22 -1.44 15.67
CA LEU A 48 -5.34 -2.68 16.48
C LEU A 48 -4.08 -2.97 17.32
N THR A 49 -3.04 -2.20 17.09
CA THR A 49 -1.73 -2.25 17.73
C THR A 49 -1.59 -1.37 18.96
N HIS A 50 -2.62 -0.63 19.36
CA HIS A 50 -2.54 0.32 20.49
C HIS A 50 -2.22 -0.35 21.84
N SER A 51 -2.43 -1.65 21.97
CA SER A 51 -2.06 -2.40 23.18
C SER A 51 -0.62 -2.95 23.15
N ARG A 52 0.08 -2.81 22.01
CA ARG A 52 1.45 -3.32 21.84
C ARG A 52 2.32 -2.27 21.15
N ALA A 53 2.89 -1.37 21.94
CA ALA A 53 3.75 -0.27 21.49
C ALA A 53 4.91 -0.69 20.55
N THR A 54 5.26 -1.98 20.55
CA THR A 54 6.32 -2.55 19.70
C THR A 54 5.93 -2.76 18.24
N LEU A 55 4.63 -2.74 17.91
CA LEU A 55 4.15 -3.05 16.55
C LEU A 55 4.02 -1.83 15.64
N THR A 56 4.09 -0.63 16.20
CA THR A 56 3.96 0.62 15.44
C THR A 56 5.28 1.21 15.00
N ALA A 57 6.39 0.82 15.64
CA ALA A 57 7.71 1.32 15.29
C ALA A 57 8.22 0.66 13.99
N PRO A 58 8.81 1.43 13.07
CA PRO A 58 9.50 0.86 11.93
C PRO A 58 10.72 0.06 12.42
N ILE A 59 10.97 -1.12 11.82
CA ILE A 59 12.20 -1.89 12.09
C ILE A 59 13.40 -1.30 11.34
N VAL A 60 13.14 -0.67 10.21
CA VAL A 60 14.13 0.08 9.44
C VAL A 60 13.47 1.35 8.91
N THR A 61 14.12 2.47 9.17
CA THR A 61 13.80 3.76 8.54
C THR A 61 15.00 4.20 7.73
N TRP A 62 14.82 4.38 6.45
CA TRP A 62 15.88 4.86 5.55
C TRP A 62 15.57 6.27 5.10
N ASP A 63 16.45 7.19 5.42
CA ASP A 63 16.50 8.47 4.77
C ASP A 63 17.47 8.43 3.57
N HIS A 64 17.44 9.49 2.77
CA HIS A 64 18.26 9.58 1.56
C HIS A 64 19.76 9.78 1.84
N THR A 65 20.12 10.17 3.07
CA THR A 65 21.48 10.57 3.41
C THR A 65 22.35 9.39 3.82
N ASN A 66 21.78 8.31 4.33
CA ASN A 66 22.54 7.29 5.06
C ASN A 66 22.91 6.05 4.25
N LEU A 67 22.20 5.68 3.18
CA LEU A 67 22.43 4.41 2.49
C LEU A 67 23.26 4.53 1.22
N TYR A 68 23.06 5.56 0.46
CA TYR A 68 23.76 5.83 -0.79
C TYR A 68 23.87 7.35 -0.96
N PRO A 69 24.80 8.01 -0.28
CA PRO A 69 24.91 9.48 -0.27
C PRO A 69 25.17 10.07 -1.66
N GLU A 70 25.72 9.25 -2.58
CA GLU A 70 25.97 9.64 -3.96
C GLU A 70 24.74 9.60 -4.87
N LEU A 71 23.61 9.01 -4.43
CA LEU A 71 22.39 8.95 -5.24
C LEU A 71 21.52 10.20 -5.02
N PRO A 72 20.89 10.68 -6.10
CA PRO A 72 20.04 11.85 -6.00
C PRO A 72 18.81 11.63 -5.14
N TYR A 73 18.44 12.65 -4.48
CA TYR A 73 17.23 13.01 -3.73
C TYR A 73 16.15 11.95 -3.50
N TYR A 74 15.63 11.88 -2.28
CA TYR A 74 14.41 11.19 -1.83
C TYR A 74 14.21 9.77 -2.35
N ARG A 75 14.16 8.82 -1.42
CA ARG A 75 13.81 7.42 -1.69
C ARG A 75 12.51 7.12 -0.99
N PHE A 76 11.47 6.92 -1.75
CA PHE A 76 10.15 6.69 -1.18
C PHE A 76 9.29 5.78 -2.06
N ASN A 77 8.12 5.42 -1.55
CA ASN A 77 7.19 4.50 -2.15
C ASN A 77 7.85 3.16 -2.50
N THR A 78 8.54 2.62 -1.50
CA THR A 78 9.42 1.46 -1.64
C THR A 78 8.64 0.17 -1.62
N SER A 79 8.98 -0.76 -2.51
CA SER A 79 8.46 -2.11 -2.57
C SER A 79 9.52 -3.12 -2.17
N VAL A 80 9.22 -4.01 -1.22
CA VAL A 80 10.05 -5.14 -0.82
C VAL A 80 9.32 -6.44 -1.13
N ILE A 81 10.04 -7.43 -1.64
CA ILE A 81 9.59 -8.83 -1.76
C ILE A 81 10.67 -9.79 -1.28
N ALA A 82 10.29 -11.02 -0.93
CA ALA A 82 11.24 -12.11 -0.80
C ALA A 82 11.93 -12.35 -2.17
N ALA A 83 13.24 -12.54 -2.15
CA ALA A 83 13.98 -12.85 -3.37
C ALA A 83 13.59 -14.23 -3.93
N PRO A 84 13.70 -14.47 -5.24
CA PRO A 84 13.46 -15.79 -5.83
C PRO A 84 14.37 -16.84 -5.21
N PHE A 85 13.87 -18.08 -5.18
CA PHE A 85 14.69 -19.22 -4.74
C PHE A 85 16.02 -19.30 -5.53
N GLY A 86 17.11 -19.53 -4.82
CA GLY A 86 18.46 -19.56 -5.42
C GLY A 86 19.11 -18.20 -5.61
N SER A 87 18.42 -17.11 -5.28
CA SER A 87 19.03 -15.76 -5.24
C SER A 87 20.11 -15.66 -4.15
N PRO A 88 21.20 -14.92 -4.38
CA PRO A 88 22.17 -14.63 -3.32
C PRO A 88 21.63 -13.66 -2.25
N ALA A 89 20.48 -13.04 -2.52
CA ALA A 89 19.81 -12.13 -1.58
C ALA A 89 18.64 -12.82 -0.87
N SER A 90 18.28 -12.34 0.32
CA SER A 90 17.05 -12.75 1.01
C SER A 90 15.83 -11.98 0.52
N TYR A 91 16.03 -10.70 0.19
CA TYR A 91 14.97 -9.81 -0.30
C TYR A 91 15.47 -8.95 -1.46
N LEU A 92 14.50 -8.41 -2.18
CA LEU A 92 14.72 -7.36 -3.17
C LEU A 92 13.91 -6.14 -2.77
N MET A 93 14.48 -4.96 -2.99
CA MET A 93 13.83 -3.68 -2.74
C MET A 93 13.90 -2.79 -3.97
N CYS A 94 12.79 -2.16 -4.31
CA CYS A 94 12.72 -1.16 -5.37
C CYS A 94 12.09 0.12 -4.84
N TRP A 95 12.55 1.29 -5.28
CA TRP A 95 12.02 2.60 -4.88
C TRP A 95 12.05 3.59 -6.04
N ARG A 96 11.37 4.72 -5.89
CA ARG A 96 11.50 5.86 -6.79
C ARG A 96 12.42 6.94 -6.19
N ASP A 97 13.10 7.66 -7.05
CA ASP A 97 13.81 8.90 -6.71
C ASP A 97 13.00 10.11 -7.17
N GLY A 98 12.94 11.14 -6.34
CA GLY A 98 12.34 12.42 -6.74
C GLY A 98 10.83 12.41 -7.06
N TRP A 99 10.26 13.59 -7.27
CA TRP A 99 8.83 13.81 -7.49
C TRP A 99 8.47 13.99 -8.96
N TYR A 100 9.32 14.65 -9.72
CA TYR A 100 9.16 14.88 -11.16
C TYR A 100 10.35 14.28 -11.91
N GLY A 101 10.07 13.64 -13.03
CA GLY A 101 11.13 12.98 -13.80
C GLY A 101 11.79 11.80 -13.05
N SER A 102 11.08 11.22 -12.09
CA SER A 102 11.59 10.17 -11.21
C SER A 102 12.05 8.93 -11.99
N ASN A 103 13.10 8.28 -11.47
CA ASN A 103 13.55 6.97 -11.91
C ASN A 103 13.27 5.92 -10.85
N LEU A 104 13.38 4.67 -11.23
CA LEU A 104 13.29 3.55 -10.32
C LEU A 104 14.66 2.95 -10.10
N TRP A 105 14.89 2.50 -8.89
CA TRP A 105 16.10 1.83 -8.46
C TRP A 105 15.75 0.53 -7.79
N VAL A 106 16.61 -0.47 -7.92
CA VAL A 106 16.44 -1.77 -7.27
C VAL A 106 17.75 -2.19 -6.62
N CYS A 107 17.67 -2.85 -5.46
CA CYS A 107 18.81 -3.44 -4.80
C CYS A 107 18.46 -4.79 -4.17
N ARG A 108 19.50 -5.53 -3.81
CA ARG A 108 19.43 -6.75 -3.02
C ARG A 108 19.57 -6.43 -1.53
N LEU A 109 18.82 -7.13 -0.70
CA LEU A 109 18.93 -7.03 0.76
C LEU A 109 19.26 -8.41 1.33
N ASP A 110 19.98 -8.40 2.43
CA ASP A 110 20.21 -9.59 3.26
C ASP A 110 18.99 -9.92 4.12
N ARG A 111 19.14 -10.89 5.02
CA ARG A 111 18.09 -11.30 5.96
C ARG A 111 17.74 -10.23 6.99
N ASP A 112 18.66 -9.33 7.27
CA ASP A 112 18.48 -8.24 8.23
C ASP A 112 17.96 -6.95 7.56
N MET A 113 17.49 -7.07 6.30
CA MET A 113 16.99 -5.98 5.45
C MET A 113 18.05 -4.94 5.10
N LEU A 114 19.34 -5.28 5.18
CA LEU A 114 20.42 -4.38 4.83
C LEU A 114 20.86 -4.59 3.38
N PRO A 115 21.19 -3.53 2.64
CA PRO A 115 21.67 -3.63 1.26
C PRO A 115 22.97 -4.44 1.15
N THR A 116 23.02 -5.34 0.16
CA THR A 116 24.17 -6.22 -0.14
C THR A 116 24.88 -5.83 -1.44
N GLY A 117 24.99 -4.58 -1.74
CA GLY A 117 25.68 -4.11 -2.94
C GLY A 117 25.13 -2.77 -3.43
N ARG A 118 25.60 -2.35 -4.59
CA ARG A 118 25.13 -1.10 -5.20
C ARG A 118 23.74 -1.29 -5.82
N PRO A 119 22.88 -0.30 -5.73
CA PRO A 119 21.60 -0.32 -6.40
C PRO A 119 21.76 -0.18 -7.91
N VAL A 120 20.83 -0.77 -8.64
CA VAL A 120 20.75 -0.70 -10.09
C VAL A 120 19.65 0.27 -10.48
N ALA A 121 19.98 1.24 -11.32
CA ALA A 121 18.99 2.13 -11.94
C ALA A 121 18.23 1.40 -13.04
N LEU A 122 16.91 1.37 -12.97
CA LEU A 122 16.08 0.72 -13.98
C LEU A 122 15.95 1.62 -15.21
N LYS A 123 16.69 1.25 -16.27
CA LYS A 123 16.69 1.97 -17.57
C LYS A 123 15.40 1.66 -18.34
N ILE A 124 14.33 2.34 -18.00
CA ILE A 124 13.02 2.17 -18.62
C ILE A 124 12.85 3.20 -19.73
N ASN A 125 12.84 2.75 -20.97
CA ASN A 125 12.53 3.57 -22.12
C ASN A 125 11.20 3.17 -22.73
N HIS A 126 10.12 3.86 -22.36
CA HIS A 126 8.78 3.57 -22.85
C HIS A 126 7.97 4.86 -23.01
N ARG A 127 7.20 4.97 -24.10
CA ARG A 127 6.40 6.19 -24.42
C ARG A 127 5.42 6.59 -23.32
N TYR A 128 4.94 5.63 -22.51
CA TYR A 128 4.01 5.89 -21.40
C TYR A 128 4.72 6.26 -20.09
N ALA A 129 6.04 6.25 -20.07
CA ALA A 129 6.88 6.67 -18.96
C ALA A 129 7.86 7.78 -19.38
N SER A 130 7.46 8.61 -20.34
CA SER A 130 8.34 9.63 -20.95
C SER A 130 8.72 10.75 -20.00
N TYR A 131 7.92 10.97 -18.94
CA TYR A 131 8.14 12.04 -17.98
C TYR A 131 8.61 11.55 -16.61
N GLY A 132 8.23 10.34 -16.18
CA GLY A 132 8.62 9.77 -14.89
C GLY A 132 8.10 8.37 -14.67
N ARG A 133 8.60 7.73 -13.61
CA ARG A 133 8.21 6.39 -13.15
C ARG A 133 7.94 6.48 -11.66
N GLU A 134 6.74 6.12 -11.26
CA GLU A 134 6.29 6.28 -9.88
C GLU A 134 5.82 4.95 -9.28
N ASP A 135 5.82 4.90 -7.96
CA ASP A 135 5.14 3.90 -7.17
C ASP A 135 5.47 2.45 -7.59
N PRO A 136 6.76 2.03 -7.53
CA PRO A 136 7.14 0.68 -7.92
C PRO A 136 6.50 -0.36 -7.01
N GLN A 137 6.20 -1.53 -7.60
CA GLN A 137 5.70 -2.69 -6.90
C GLN A 137 6.38 -3.93 -7.46
N LEU A 138 7.25 -4.55 -6.68
CA LEU A 138 7.89 -5.80 -7.04
C LEU A 138 6.91 -6.97 -6.94
N PHE A 139 7.06 -7.94 -7.83
CA PHE A 139 6.34 -9.20 -7.78
C PHE A 139 7.10 -10.30 -8.53
N LEU A 140 6.75 -11.55 -8.26
CA LEU A 140 7.30 -12.70 -8.98
C LEU A 140 6.29 -13.22 -10.01
N HIS A 141 6.75 -13.47 -11.22
CA HIS A 141 5.99 -14.14 -12.25
C HIS A 141 6.85 -15.19 -12.95
N ARG A 142 6.40 -16.44 -12.95
CA ARG A 142 7.15 -17.58 -13.49
C ARG A 142 8.57 -17.69 -12.92
N GLY A 143 8.73 -17.45 -11.63
CA GLY A 143 10.02 -17.45 -10.95
C GLY A 143 10.94 -16.25 -11.24
N GLN A 144 10.52 -15.34 -12.11
CA GLN A 144 11.30 -14.16 -12.48
C GLN A 144 10.82 -12.92 -11.74
N VAL A 145 11.74 -12.01 -11.47
CA VAL A 145 11.44 -10.72 -10.83
C VAL A 145 10.84 -9.75 -11.84
N HIS A 146 9.75 -9.16 -11.45
CA HIS A 146 9.10 -8.08 -12.20
C HIS A 146 8.89 -6.87 -11.29
N VAL A 147 8.86 -5.69 -11.89
CA VAL A 147 8.47 -4.45 -11.24
C VAL A 147 7.31 -3.83 -12.01
N ALA A 148 6.17 -3.69 -11.35
CA ALA A 148 5.10 -2.83 -11.84
C ALA A 148 5.34 -1.40 -11.36
N PHE A 149 4.92 -0.43 -12.14
CA PHE A 149 5.09 0.98 -11.81
C PHE A 149 4.07 1.84 -12.56
N VAL A 150 3.91 3.06 -12.09
CA VAL A 150 3.11 4.08 -12.77
C VAL A 150 4.03 4.82 -13.73
N GLY A 151 3.78 4.66 -15.03
CA GLY A 151 4.40 5.49 -16.05
C GLY A 151 3.69 6.83 -16.15
N VAL A 152 4.45 7.90 -16.03
CA VAL A 152 3.92 9.27 -16.07
C VAL A 152 4.23 9.89 -17.42
N ARG A 153 3.18 10.40 -18.05
CA ARG A 153 3.29 11.26 -19.24
C ARG A 153 3.07 12.71 -18.87
N GLY A 154 3.88 13.59 -19.40
CA GLY A 154 3.77 14.99 -19.08
C GLY A 154 4.66 15.87 -19.95
N ARG A 155 4.53 17.18 -19.76
CA ARG A 155 5.37 18.17 -20.40
C ARG A 155 5.64 19.32 -19.42
N GLY A 156 6.91 19.69 -19.29
CA GLY A 156 7.33 20.67 -18.29
C GLY A 156 7.02 20.19 -16.88
N ARG A 157 6.19 20.89 -16.11
CA ARG A 157 5.73 20.50 -14.77
C ARG A 157 4.30 19.93 -14.75
N THR A 158 3.72 19.69 -15.92
CA THR A 158 2.32 19.24 -16.03
C THR A 158 2.27 17.76 -16.36
N VAL A 159 1.70 16.98 -15.46
CA VAL A 159 1.35 15.57 -15.70
C VAL A 159 0.05 15.55 -16.52
N THR A 160 0.06 14.86 -17.66
CA THR A 160 -1.10 14.76 -18.54
C THR A 160 -1.83 13.44 -18.41
N ARG A 161 -1.13 12.37 -18.02
CA ARG A 161 -1.70 11.04 -17.86
C ARG A 161 -0.78 10.13 -17.06
N THR A 162 -1.37 9.13 -16.41
CA THR A 162 -0.65 7.98 -15.85
C THR A 162 -1.18 6.68 -16.42
N ASP A 163 -0.29 5.73 -16.65
CA ASP A 163 -0.59 4.37 -17.10
C ASP A 163 0.17 3.37 -16.20
N VAL A 164 -0.37 2.18 -15.98
CA VAL A 164 0.34 1.12 -15.28
C VAL A 164 1.17 0.32 -16.29
N LEU A 165 2.45 0.17 -15.99
CA LEU A 165 3.39 -0.65 -16.74
C LEU A 165 4.02 -1.70 -15.82
N TYR A 166 4.60 -2.72 -16.40
CA TYR A 166 5.52 -3.59 -15.69
C TYR A 166 6.75 -3.91 -16.53
N ALA A 167 7.86 -4.16 -15.86
CA ALA A 167 9.10 -4.59 -16.48
C ALA A 167 9.55 -5.91 -15.88
N ARG A 168 10.11 -6.80 -16.72
CA ARG A 168 10.82 -7.99 -16.30
C ARG A 168 12.27 -7.62 -16.08
N LEU A 169 12.84 -8.08 -14.96
CA LEU A 169 14.25 -7.88 -14.64
C LEU A 169 15.04 -9.15 -14.92
N GLY A 170 16.27 -8.98 -15.39
CA GLY A 170 17.26 -10.06 -15.48
C GLY A 170 17.86 -10.40 -14.10
N ASP A 171 18.73 -11.40 -14.07
CA ASP A 171 19.43 -11.81 -12.83
C ASP A 171 20.39 -10.72 -12.32
N ASP A 172 20.84 -9.85 -13.20
CA ASP A 172 21.62 -8.64 -12.92
C ASP A 172 20.76 -7.47 -12.39
N LEU A 173 19.44 -7.65 -12.34
CA LEU A 173 18.42 -6.66 -12.03
C LEU A 173 18.25 -5.57 -13.10
N GLU A 174 18.85 -5.70 -14.27
CA GLU A 174 18.60 -4.80 -15.39
C GLU A 174 17.25 -5.10 -16.08
N VAL A 175 16.69 -4.08 -16.71
CA VAL A 175 15.41 -4.21 -17.44
C VAL A 175 15.61 -5.00 -18.71
N ALA A 176 14.96 -6.16 -18.80
CA ALA A 176 14.98 -7.02 -19.97
C ALA A 176 13.79 -6.78 -20.92
N GLU A 177 12.62 -6.41 -20.37
CA GLU A 177 11.40 -6.20 -21.15
C GLU A 177 10.46 -5.25 -20.43
N VAL A 178 9.69 -4.44 -21.15
CA VAL A 178 8.66 -3.54 -20.59
C VAL A 178 7.35 -3.77 -21.34
N ALA A 179 6.27 -3.91 -20.59
CA ALA A 179 4.91 -4.01 -21.10
C ALA A 179 3.98 -2.99 -20.46
N ALA A 180 2.98 -2.56 -21.21
CA ALA A 180 1.98 -1.60 -20.77
C ALA A 180 0.58 -2.18 -21.07
N PRO A 181 0.02 -3.01 -20.17
CA PRO A 181 -1.32 -3.55 -20.34
C PRO A 181 -2.36 -2.44 -20.21
N VAL A 182 -3.31 -2.44 -21.13
CA VAL A 182 -4.41 -1.46 -21.14
C VAL A 182 -5.70 -2.15 -20.74
N ALA A 183 -6.33 -1.66 -19.68
CA ALA A 183 -7.63 -2.18 -19.24
C ALA A 183 -8.71 -1.85 -20.27
N PRO A 184 -9.44 -2.86 -20.82
CA PRO A 184 -10.41 -2.64 -21.87
C PRO A 184 -11.57 -1.74 -21.41
N GLY A 185 -12.00 -0.81 -22.26
CA GLY A 185 -13.14 0.07 -21.99
C GLY A 185 -12.89 1.16 -20.93
N VAL A 186 -11.68 1.25 -20.41
CA VAL A 186 -11.32 2.35 -19.49
C VAL A 186 -10.99 3.61 -20.29
N PRO A 187 -11.63 4.76 -19.98
CA PRO A 187 -11.38 5.99 -20.71
C PRO A 187 -9.90 6.39 -20.66
N SER A 188 -9.38 6.87 -21.78
CA SER A 188 -7.99 7.33 -21.88
C SER A 188 -7.66 8.54 -20.98
N SER A 189 -8.67 9.23 -20.47
CA SER A 189 -8.54 10.32 -19.50
C SER A 189 -8.36 9.85 -18.06
N ARG A 190 -8.59 8.56 -17.78
CA ARG A 190 -8.42 8.03 -16.42
C ARG A 190 -6.95 7.92 -16.06
N TRP A 191 -6.64 8.27 -14.82
CA TRP A 191 -5.32 8.09 -14.23
C TRP A 191 -5.22 6.70 -13.63
N GLU A 192 -4.44 5.83 -14.30
CA GLU A 192 -4.26 4.44 -13.90
C GLU A 192 -3.14 4.31 -12.86
N LYS A 193 -3.45 3.64 -11.74
CA LYS A 193 -2.48 3.35 -10.68
C LYS A 193 -3.02 2.33 -9.68
N ASN A 194 -2.17 1.89 -8.76
CA ASN A 194 -2.51 1.04 -7.61
C ASN A 194 -3.03 -0.38 -7.97
N TRP A 195 -2.71 -0.90 -9.15
CA TRP A 195 -2.98 -2.29 -9.45
C TRP A 195 -2.09 -3.20 -8.59
N GLN A 196 -2.61 -4.39 -8.21
CA GLN A 196 -1.86 -5.39 -7.46
C GLN A 196 -1.65 -6.63 -8.34
N PHE A 197 -0.40 -6.92 -8.68
CA PHE A 197 -0.09 -8.00 -9.61
C PHE A 197 -0.01 -9.35 -8.91
N VAL A 198 -0.59 -10.38 -9.54
CA VAL A 198 -0.66 -11.77 -9.06
C VAL A 198 -0.25 -12.72 -10.17
N SER A 199 0.63 -13.68 -9.85
CA SER A 199 0.97 -14.78 -10.75
C SER A 199 0.26 -16.05 -10.29
N TYR A 200 -0.53 -16.67 -11.17
CA TYR A 200 -1.22 -17.92 -10.90
C TYR A 200 -1.09 -18.88 -12.06
N GLN A 201 -0.55 -20.08 -11.81
CA GLN A 201 -0.32 -21.13 -12.82
C GLN A 201 0.32 -20.60 -14.12
N GLY A 202 1.33 -19.74 -13.99
CA GLY A 202 2.06 -19.16 -15.12
C GLY A 202 1.29 -18.09 -15.92
N VAL A 203 0.10 -17.69 -15.48
CA VAL A 203 -0.67 -16.56 -16.04
C VAL A 203 -0.52 -15.36 -15.11
N LEU A 204 -0.36 -14.18 -15.69
CA LEU A 204 -0.29 -12.92 -14.95
C LEU A 204 -1.69 -12.32 -14.83
N TYR A 205 -2.02 -11.89 -13.63
CA TYR A 205 -3.25 -11.16 -13.32
C TYR A 205 -2.92 -9.85 -12.62
N ALA A 206 -3.90 -8.96 -12.58
CA ALA A 206 -3.85 -7.78 -11.73
C ALA A 206 -5.22 -7.55 -11.06
N ILE A 207 -5.24 -7.41 -9.76
CA ILE A 207 -6.38 -6.84 -9.04
C ILE A 207 -6.38 -5.36 -9.39
N TYR A 208 -7.29 -4.98 -10.28
CA TYR A 208 -7.40 -3.64 -10.83
C TYR A 208 -7.95 -2.65 -9.81
N SER A 209 -8.97 -3.07 -9.08
CA SER A 209 -9.59 -2.32 -7.98
C SER A 209 -10.14 -3.28 -6.93
N VAL A 210 -10.17 -2.83 -5.68
CA VAL A 210 -10.68 -3.61 -4.54
C VAL A 210 -12.16 -3.29 -4.29
N ASN A 211 -12.58 -2.07 -4.56
CA ASN A 211 -13.97 -1.65 -4.44
C ASN A 211 -14.29 -0.58 -5.53
N PRO A 212 -15.15 -0.86 -6.52
CA PRO A 212 -15.71 -2.18 -6.84
C PRO A 212 -14.60 -3.18 -7.18
N PHE A 213 -14.82 -4.46 -6.88
CA PHE A 213 -13.82 -5.49 -7.11
C PHE A 213 -13.70 -5.84 -8.60
N ARG A 214 -12.50 -5.72 -9.15
CA ARG A 214 -12.23 -6.01 -10.56
C ARG A 214 -10.86 -6.63 -10.75
N VAL A 215 -10.77 -7.60 -11.64
CA VAL A 215 -9.53 -8.32 -11.96
C VAL A 215 -9.28 -8.32 -13.46
N LEU A 216 -8.03 -8.11 -13.82
CA LEU A 216 -7.53 -8.26 -15.18
C LEU A 216 -6.71 -9.54 -15.30
N ARG A 217 -6.86 -10.25 -16.41
CA ARG A 217 -5.95 -11.27 -16.90
C ARG A 217 -5.05 -10.63 -17.96
N ILE A 218 -3.74 -10.88 -17.85
CA ILE A 218 -2.73 -10.26 -18.72
C ILE A 218 -1.96 -11.36 -19.44
N GLU A 219 -2.06 -11.39 -20.75
CA GLU A 219 -1.34 -12.33 -21.61
C GLU A 219 -0.71 -11.60 -22.78
N ASN A 220 0.56 -11.83 -23.04
CA ASN A 220 1.31 -11.19 -24.13
C ASN A 220 1.15 -9.66 -24.14
N GLY A 221 1.18 -9.03 -22.97
CA GLY A 221 1.02 -7.58 -22.82
C GLY A 221 -0.40 -7.04 -23.05
N ARG A 222 -1.38 -7.91 -23.28
CA ARG A 222 -2.81 -7.53 -23.45
C ARG A 222 -3.58 -7.88 -22.18
N ALA A 223 -4.45 -6.96 -21.76
CA ALA A 223 -5.34 -7.17 -20.62
C ALA A 223 -6.77 -7.49 -21.09
N SER A 224 -7.43 -8.36 -20.36
CA SER A 224 -8.87 -8.65 -20.49
C SER A 224 -9.50 -8.76 -19.09
N TRP A 225 -10.78 -8.39 -18.98
CA TRP A 225 -11.47 -8.55 -17.71
C TRP A 225 -11.72 -10.02 -17.39
N VAL A 226 -11.44 -10.40 -16.16
CA VAL A 226 -11.96 -11.63 -15.57
C VAL A 226 -13.40 -11.35 -15.14
N ALA A 227 -14.30 -12.28 -15.43
CA ALA A 227 -15.67 -12.16 -14.97
C ALA A 227 -15.73 -12.15 -13.45
N THR A 228 -16.27 -11.11 -12.89
CA THR A 228 -16.54 -10.93 -11.47
C THR A 228 -18.01 -10.61 -11.31
N PRO A 229 -18.91 -11.62 -11.49
CA PRO A 229 -20.34 -11.39 -11.65
C PRO A 229 -20.96 -10.67 -10.46
N ASP A 230 -20.45 -10.92 -9.25
CA ASP A 230 -20.97 -10.31 -8.05
C ASP A 230 -19.83 -9.61 -7.30
N ASP A 231 -19.91 -8.29 -7.20
CA ASP A 231 -19.04 -7.54 -6.28
C ASP A 231 -19.56 -7.77 -4.85
N PRO A 232 -18.87 -8.54 -4.01
CA PRO A 232 -19.35 -8.82 -2.65
C PRO A 232 -19.39 -7.56 -1.78
N GLY A 233 -18.93 -6.42 -2.33
CA GLY A 233 -18.64 -5.24 -1.55
C GLY A 233 -17.56 -5.52 -0.51
N THR A 234 -16.65 -4.62 -0.33
CA THR A 234 -15.61 -4.80 0.69
C THR A 234 -16.04 -4.04 1.94
N PRO A 235 -16.35 -4.70 3.06
CA PRO A 235 -16.89 -4.04 4.26
C PRO A 235 -15.80 -3.28 5.02
N TRP A 236 -15.30 -2.23 4.41
CA TRP A 236 -14.33 -1.33 5.01
C TRP A 236 -15.02 -0.06 5.46
N SER A 237 -14.88 0.28 6.75
CA SER A 237 -15.53 1.46 7.35
C SER A 237 -14.80 2.78 7.09
N GLY A 238 -13.71 2.72 6.34
CA GLY A 238 -12.88 3.89 6.04
C GLY A 238 -13.22 4.56 4.71
N GLY A 239 -12.20 5.13 4.10
CA GLY A 239 -12.28 5.74 2.78
C GLY A 239 -12.24 4.72 1.63
N GLU A 240 -12.06 5.21 0.41
CA GLU A 240 -11.87 4.37 -0.76
C GLU A 240 -10.62 3.50 -0.63
N ILE A 241 -10.79 2.18 -0.68
CA ILE A 241 -9.67 1.23 -0.66
C ILE A 241 -8.92 1.31 -1.98
N ARG A 242 -7.60 1.44 -1.89
CA ARG A 242 -6.70 1.43 -3.03
C ARG A 242 -5.61 0.38 -2.83
N GLY A 243 -5.25 -0.33 -3.89
CA GLY A 243 -4.21 -1.34 -3.87
C GLY A 243 -2.88 -0.78 -3.36
N GLY A 244 -2.15 -1.61 -2.66
CA GLY A 244 -0.83 -1.30 -2.09
C GLY A 244 0.22 -2.35 -2.51
N SER A 245 0.54 -3.34 -1.67
CA SER A 245 1.50 -4.39 -2.00
C SER A 245 0.95 -5.38 -3.04
N SER A 246 1.83 -6.06 -3.77
CA SER A 246 1.46 -7.28 -4.47
C SER A 246 0.97 -8.32 -3.47
N PRO A 247 -0.06 -9.13 -3.81
CA PRO A 247 -0.50 -10.22 -2.95
C PRO A 247 0.57 -11.30 -2.79
N VAL A 248 0.77 -11.77 -1.58
CA VAL A 248 1.76 -12.79 -1.21
C VAL A 248 1.04 -14.05 -0.78
N PRO A 249 1.35 -15.22 -1.37
CA PRO A 249 0.74 -16.49 -0.97
C PRO A 249 1.17 -16.90 0.45
N TYR A 250 0.20 -17.22 1.31
CA TYR A 250 0.44 -17.78 2.62
C TYR A 250 -0.79 -18.55 3.11
N ASN A 251 -0.60 -19.76 3.64
CA ASN A 251 -1.65 -20.61 4.22
C ASN A 251 -2.92 -20.76 3.36
N GLY A 252 -2.76 -20.90 2.04
CA GLY A 252 -3.88 -21.12 1.12
C GLY A 252 -4.66 -19.87 0.71
N GLU A 253 -4.22 -18.70 1.13
CA GLU A 253 -4.77 -17.39 0.73
C GLU A 253 -3.66 -16.50 0.16
N LEU A 254 -4.07 -15.39 -0.44
CA LEU A 254 -3.19 -14.33 -0.88
C LEU A 254 -3.34 -13.13 0.05
N TYR A 255 -2.28 -12.74 0.75
CA TYR A 255 -2.26 -11.59 1.67
C TYR A 255 -1.75 -10.34 0.97
N ALA A 256 -2.44 -9.24 1.12
CA ALA A 256 -2.01 -7.95 0.61
C ALA A 256 -2.29 -6.81 1.60
N PHE A 257 -1.46 -5.79 1.52
CA PHE A 257 -1.64 -4.56 2.27
C PHE A 257 -2.15 -3.48 1.33
N PHE A 258 -3.18 -2.79 1.75
CA PHE A 258 -3.83 -1.72 1.00
C PHE A 258 -3.74 -0.40 1.75
N HIS A 259 -4.12 0.68 1.11
CA HIS A 259 -4.27 1.98 1.77
C HIS A 259 -5.64 2.57 1.48
N ASP A 260 -6.08 3.41 2.41
CA ASP A 260 -7.14 4.37 2.22
C ASP A 260 -6.69 5.74 2.76
N HIS A 261 -7.57 6.71 2.72
CA HIS A 261 -7.34 7.97 3.42
C HIS A 261 -8.64 8.53 3.99
N VAL A 262 -8.50 9.27 5.08
CA VAL A 262 -9.56 10.07 5.68
C VAL A 262 -9.14 11.54 5.71
N MET A 263 -10.12 12.44 5.75
CA MET A 263 -9.85 13.86 5.92
C MET A 263 -9.79 14.19 7.40
N VAL A 264 -8.68 14.73 7.87
CA VAL A 264 -8.47 15.19 9.24
C VAL A 264 -7.96 16.62 9.19
N ALA A 265 -8.74 17.56 9.76
CA ALA A 265 -8.39 18.99 9.75
C ALA A 265 -8.02 19.52 8.35
N GLY A 266 -8.77 19.10 7.32
CA GLY A 266 -8.54 19.56 5.94
C GLY A 266 -7.40 18.86 5.19
N ARG A 267 -6.69 17.91 5.83
CA ARG A 267 -5.59 17.14 5.25
C ARG A 267 -5.98 15.69 5.05
N LYS A 268 -5.48 15.08 3.98
CA LYS A 268 -5.59 13.62 3.79
C LYS A 268 -4.65 12.93 4.75
N ARG A 269 -5.16 12.01 5.55
CA ARG A 269 -4.37 11.12 6.40
C ARG A 269 -4.52 9.70 5.89
N TYR A 270 -3.43 9.12 5.43
CA TYR A 270 -3.39 7.77 4.91
C TYR A 270 -3.35 6.75 6.02
N ARG A 271 -4.00 5.61 5.77
CA ARG A 271 -4.04 4.48 6.68
C ARG A 271 -3.75 3.20 5.91
N VAL A 272 -3.10 2.25 6.56
CA VAL A 272 -2.77 0.95 5.99
C VAL A 272 -3.70 -0.10 6.57
N GLY A 273 -4.30 -0.90 5.72
CA GLY A 273 -5.09 -2.07 6.09
C GLY A 273 -4.52 -3.35 5.49
N VAL A 274 -5.04 -4.49 5.92
CA VAL A 274 -4.73 -5.81 5.40
C VAL A 274 -5.98 -6.46 4.81
N ILE A 275 -5.81 -7.18 3.72
CA ILE A 275 -6.86 -7.93 3.02
C ILE A 275 -6.29 -9.27 2.57
N THR A 276 -7.11 -10.31 2.60
CA THR A 276 -6.79 -11.58 1.97
C THR A 276 -7.73 -11.83 0.80
N TYR A 277 -7.23 -12.59 -0.16
CA TYR A 277 -7.97 -13.01 -1.34
C TYR A 277 -7.92 -14.52 -1.48
N ASP A 278 -8.91 -15.10 -2.17
CA ASP A 278 -8.85 -16.48 -2.61
C ASP A 278 -7.55 -16.74 -3.40
N ALA A 279 -6.96 -17.93 -3.23
CA ALA A 279 -5.68 -18.26 -3.88
C ALA A 279 -5.79 -18.46 -5.40
N ALA A 280 -7.01 -18.56 -5.94
CA ALA A 280 -7.28 -18.81 -7.35
C ALA A 280 -8.18 -17.71 -7.94
N PRO A 281 -8.09 -17.48 -9.28
CA PRO A 281 -8.96 -16.54 -9.96
C PRO A 281 -10.45 -16.87 -9.71
N PRO A 282 -11.30 -15.85 -9.57
CA PRO A 282 -11.03 -14.43 -9.76
C PRO A 282 -10.43 -13.72 -8.55
N PHE A 283 -9.89 -14.42 -7.56
CA PHE A 283 -9.25 -13.88 -6.35
C PHE A 283 -10.20 -13.04 -5.50
N TYR A 284 -11.40 -13.52 -5.24
CA TYR A 284 -12.35 -12.75 -4.43
C TYR A 284 -11.75 -12.38 -3.06
N PRO A 285 -12.03 -11.18 -2.55
CA PRO A 285 -11.71 -10.83 -1.18
C PRO A 285 -12.33 -11.86 -0.22
N SER A 286 -11.51 -12.50 0.61
CA SER A 286 -11.95 -13.50 1.58
C SER A 286 -12.07 -12.93 2.99
N ARG A 287 -11.09 -12.14 3.40
CA ARG A 287 -11.08 -11.48 4.71
C ARG A 287 -10.50 -10.07 4.59
N ILE A 288 -10.89 -9.18 5.48
CA ILE A 288 -10.36 -7.81 5.53
C ILE A 288 -10.15 -7.36 6.98
N GLY A 289 -9.17 -6.53 7.20
CA GLY A 289 -8.93 -5.91 8.50
C GLY A 289 -10.16 -5.17 9.03
N ARG A 290 -10.47 -5.31 10.32
CA ARG A 290 -11.55 -4.56 10.96
C ARG A 290 -11.25 -3.07 11.01
N LEU A 291 -10.00 -2.75 11.25
CA LEU A 291 -9.46 -1.40 11.43
C LEU A 291 -8.12 -1.28 10.70
N PRO A 292 -7.65 -0.05 10.43
CA PRO A 292 -6.30 0.15 9.95
C PRO A 292 -5.27 -0.44 10.91
N ILE A 293 -4.27 -1.14 10.37
CA ILE A 293 -3.15 -1.64 11.18
C ILE A 293 -2.15 -0.52 11.49
N TRP A 294 -2.04 0.47 10.60
CA TRP A 294 -1.23 1.66 10.80
C TRP A 294 -1.91 2.89 10.23
N THR A 295 -1.61 4.03 10.84
CA THR A 295 -2.03 5.36 10.38
C THR A 295 -0.79 6.24 10.26
N ALA A 296 -0.76 7.09 9.23
CA ALA A 296 0.32 8.07 9.07
C ALA A 296 0.36 9.02 10.27
N ASP A 297 1.55 9.19 10.84
CA ASP A 297 1.78 10.11 11.95
C ASP A 297 2.18 11.50 11.41
N PRO A 298 1.34 12.52 11.59
CA PRO A 298 1.66 13.87 11.13
C PRO A 298 2.87 14.49 11.84
N ALA A 299 3.22 14.00 13.05
CA ALA A 299 4.38 14.50 13.79
C ALA A 299 5.71 14.14 13.14
N THR A 300 5.74 13.10 12.30
CA THR A 300 6.94 12.71 11.54
C THR A 300 7.11 13.49 10.24
N GLN A 301 6.16 14.36 9.89
CA GLN A 301 6.27 15.19 8.71
C GLN A 301 7.29 16.31 8.91
N PRO A 302 8.23 16.52 7.98
CA PRO A 302 9.17 17.63 8.07
C PRO A 302 8.45 18.98 8.13
N PRO A 303 8.87 19.91 9.00
CA PRO A 303 8.19 21.20 9.19
C PRO A 303 8.05 22.07 7.95
N GLN A 304 8.89 21.84 6.95
CA GLN A 304 8.97 22.63 5.71
C GLN A 304 8.07 22.09 4.60
N ASP A 305 7.33 21.01 4.87
CA ASP A 305 6.53 20.35 3.85
C ASP A 305 5.10 20.85 3.84
N VAL A 306 4.78 21.52 2.75
CA VAL A 306 3.40 21.90 2.40
C VAL A 306 2.62 20.73 1.75
N ASN A 307 3.03 19.49 1.95
CA ASN A 307 2.27 18.35 1.43
C ASN A 307 0.88 18.32 2.05
N TYR A 308 -0.13 18.24 1.20
CA TYR A 308 -1.53 18.20 1.59
C TYR A 308 -1.97 16.85 2.18
N CYS A 309 -1.02 15.94 2.44
CA CYS A 309 -1.33 14.63 2.98
C CYS A 309 -0.29 14.14 3.99
N ASP A 310 -0.79 13.51 5.04
CA ASP A 310 0.02 12.66 5.91
C ASP A 310 0.02 11.28 5.25
N CYS A 311 1.11 10.94 4.56
CA CYS A 311 1.18 9.74 3.72
C CYS A 311 1.85 8.58 4.47
N LEU A 312 1.21 7.41 4.43
CA LEU A 312 1.79 6.12 4.75
C LEU A 312 1.29 5.13 3.69
N PHE A 313 2.16 4.78 2.75
CA PHE A 313 1.78 4.10 1.53
C PHE A 313 2.47 2.74 1.40
N PRO A 314 1.79 1.61 1.64
CA PRO A 314 2.37 0.29 1.54
C PRO A 314 2.55 -0.08 0.06
N ARG A 315 3.74 -0.58 -0.32
CA ARG A 315 4.02 -0.98 -1.72
C ARG A 315 4.62 -2.36 -1.85
N GLY A 316 5.15 -2.93 -0.78
CA GLY A 316 5.72 -4.27 -0.79
C GLY A 316 5.48 -4.99 0.51
N ALA A 317 5.44 -6.32 0.45
CA ALA A 317 5.34 -7.18 1.61
C ALA A 317 6.09 -8.49 1.37
N ALA A 318 6.65 -9.03 2.44
CA ALA A 318 7.28 -10.34 2.43
C ALA A 318 7.14 -11.00 3.80
N LEU A 319 7.26 -12.32 3.83
CA LEU A 319 7.40 -13.07 5.08
C LEU A 319 8.85 -12.94 5.58
N HIS A 320 8.99 -12.78 6.88
CA HIS A 320 10.26 -12.77 7.61
C HIS A 320 10.11 -13.70 8.84
N GLY A 321 10.48 -14.95 8.66
CA GLY A 321 10.13 -16.00 9.63
C GLY A 321 8.62 -16.19 9.69
N THR A 322 8.04 -15.99 10.87
CA THR A 322 6.58 -16.05 11.10
C THR A 322 5.89 -14.69 11.02
N ASP A 323 6.62 -13.64 10.77
CA ASP A 323 6.11 -12.28 10.73
C ASP A 323 6.09 -11.73 9.31
N TRP A 324 5.40 -10.65 9.12
CA TRP A 324 5.39 -9.88 7.89
C TRP A 324 6.29 -8.66 8.02
N VAL A 325 7.01 -8.37 6.95
CA VAL A 325 7.67 -7.08 6.73
C VAL A 325 6.94 -6.38 5.61
N VAL A 326 6.59 -5.12 5.84
CA VAL A 326 5.83 -4.28 4.91
C VAL A 326 6.59 -2.99 4.69
N SER A 327 6.96 -2.76 3.44
CA SER A 327 7.62 -1.51 3.06
C SER A 327 6.60 -0.43 2.74
N CYS A 328 6.82 0.75 3.30
CA CYS A 328 5.94 1.90 3.17
C CYS A 328 6.72 3.14 2.73
N GLY A 329 6.14 3.90 1.81
CA GLY A 329 6.50 5.30 1.62
C GLY A 329 5.89 6.16 2.71
N VAL A 330 6.67 7.07 3.27
CA VAL A 330 6.23 7.96 4.34
C VAL A 330 6.36 9.40 3.86
N HIS A 331 5.26 10.14 3.85
CA HIS A 331 5.15 11.55 3.45
C HIS A 331 5.74 11.87 2.06
N ASP A 332 5.78 10.85 1.16
CA ASP A 332 6.46 10.93 -0.13
C ASP A 332 7.93 11.38 -0.04
N ARG A 333 8.62 11.02 1.05
CA ARG A 333 10.01 11.40 1.32
C ARG A 333 10.88 10.29 1.85
N PHE A 334 10.31 9.46 2.74
CA PHE A 334 11.05 8.44 3.46
C PHE A 334 10.55 7.06 3.10
N THR A 335 11.37 6.09 3.40
CA THR A 335 11.03 4.68 3.36
C THR A 335 11.09 4.11 4.77
N GLU A 336 10.05 3.41 5.15
CA GLU A 336 10.02 2.58 6.34
C GLU A 336 9.74 1.13 5.97
N ILE A 337 10.40 0.20 6.66
CA ILE A 337 10.01 -1.20 6.68
C ILE A 337 9.46 -1.49 8.07
N ARG A 338 8.19 -1.86 8.12
CA ARG A 338 7.47 -2.16 9.35
C ARG A 338 7.29 -3.66 9.49
N ARG A 339 7.29 -4.14 10.72
CA ARG A 339 7.07 -5.55 11.04
C ARG A 339 5.74 -5.71 11.77
N ILE A 340 5.01 -6.77 11.44
CA ILE A 340 3.78 -7.16 12.11
C ILE A 340 3.72 -8.69 12.19
N SER A 341 3.33 -9.23 13.34
CA SER A 341 3.22 -10.68 13.49
C SER A 341 2.02 -11.22 12.70
N GLN A 342 2.14 -12.48 12.25
CA GLN A 342 1.00 -13.19 11.64
C GLN A 342 -0.18 -13.27 12.61
N ALA A 343 0.07 -13.46 13.90
CA ALA A 343 -0.98 -13.52 14.90
C ALA A 343 -1.77 -12.19 15.01
N ASP A 344 -1.09 -11.04 14.90
CA ASP A 344 -1.77 -9.75 14.93
C ASP A 344 -2.57 -9.49 13.64
N ILE A 345 -2.06 -9.96 12.50
CA ILE A 345 -2.81 -9.92 11.24
C ILE A 345 -4.07 -10.78 11.34
N GLU A 346 -3.97 -12.03 11.83
CA GLU A 346 -5.12 -12.92 12.02
C GLU A 346 -6.15 -12.33 12.98
N PHE A 347 -5.69 -11.71 14.06
CA PHE A 347 -6.57 -11.02 15.00
C PHE A 347 -7.28 -9.82 14.35
N ALA A 348 -6.61 -9.11 13.44
CA ALA A 348 -7.17 -7.98 12.73
C ALA A 348 -8.24 -8.38 11.71
N LEU A 349 -8.07 -9.53 11.05
CA LEU A 349 -8.90 -9.95 9.93
C LEU A 349 -10.31 -10.41 10.38
N LYS A 350 -11.30 -10.15 9.55
CA LYS A 350 -12.67 -10.69 9.63
C LYS A 350 -13.09 -11.17 8.23
N PRO A 351 -13.96 -12.18 8.13
CA PRO A 351 -14.52 -12.60 6.86
C PRO A 351 -15.19 -11.43 6.14
N VAL A 352 -14.97 -11.35 4.84
CA VAL A 352 -15.83 -10.57 3.94
C VAL A 352 -17.10 -11.41 3.81
N VAL A 353 -18.22 -10.89 4.32
CA VAL A 353 -19.51 -11.53 4.14
C VAL A 353 -19.85 -11.45 2.67
N SER A 354 -19.42 -12.45 1.92
CA SER A 354 -19.81 -12.56 0.52
C SER A 354 -21.28 -12.95 0.48
N GLY A 355 -22.07 -12.19 -0.26
CA GLY A 355 -23.31 -12.71 -0.80
C GLY A 355 -22.98 -13.75 -1.89
N LYS A 356 -22.16 -14.79 -1.55
CA LYS A 356 -21.97 -15.92 -2.45
C LYS A 356 -23.33 -16.60 -2.60
N PRO A 357 -23.84 -16.78 -3.83
CA PRO A 357 -25.06 -17.53 -4.05
C PRO A 357 -24.94 -18.95 -3.56
#